data_86d7e350a1b16c9a46e8d3462078fc69
#
_entry.id   86d7e350a1b16c9a46e8d3462078fc69
#
_cell.length_a   1.000
_cell.length_b   1.000
_cell.length_c   1.000
_cell.angle_alpha   90.00
_cell.angle_beta   90.00
_cell.angle_gamma   90.00
#
_symmetry.space_group_name_H-M   'P 1'
#
loop_
_entity.id
_entity.type
_entity.pdbx_description
1 polymer ?
#
loop_
_entity_poly.entity_id
_entity_poly.type
_entity_poly.pdbx_seq_one_letter_code
_entity_poly.pdbx_strand_id
1 'polypeptide(L)' 'MMQNHKEEFETTTLKISDGVATVTMNRPEIRNAFDERMIAEVHNSIKAVSSDNSVRVVIITGAGTAFSAGADISWMRR' A
#
# COMPACT_ATOMS: atom_id res chain seq x y z
N MET A 1 7.03 16.19 -7.25
CA MET A 1 5.70 15.65 -7.56
C MET A 1 5.86 14.33 -8.28
N MET A 2 5.23 13.27 -7.74
CA MET A 2 5.33 11.94 -8.30
C MET A 2 4.20 11.75 -9.32
N GLN A 3 4.50 11.89 -10.63
CA GLN A 3 3.48 11.65 -11.63
C GLN A 3 3.35 10.16 -11.89
N ASN A 4 4.07 9.58 -12.79
CA ASN A 4 4.02 8.13 -12.96
C ASN A 4 5.23 7.55 -12.26
N HIS A 5 4.99 6.73 -11.25
CA HIS A 5 6.04 6.29 -10.34
C HIS A 5 5.77 4.86 -9.90
N LYS A 6 6.82 4.08 -9.78
CA LYS A 6 6.72 2.73 -9.24
C LYS A 6 7.88 2.48 -8.32
N GLU A 7 7.59 1.97 -7.13
CA GLU A 7 8.59 1.69 -6.13
C GLU A 7 8.28 0.35 -5.47
N GLU A 8 9.28 -0.50 -5.34
CA GLU A 8 9.11 -1.81 -4.73
C GLU A 8 9.82 -1.81 -3.38
N PHE A 9 9.08 -2.18 -2.34
CA PHE A 9 9.59 -2.35 -1.00
C PHE A 9 9.69 -3.83 -0.70
N GLU A 10 10.00 -4.18 0.54
CA GLU A 10 10.21 -5.58 0.89
C GLU A 10 8.92 -6.39 0.87
N THR A 11 7.81 -5.82 1.36
CA THR A 11 6.52 -6.52 1.44
C THR A 11 5.41 -5.85 0.67
N THR A 12 5.65 -4.67 0.12
CA THR A 12 4.64 -3.92 -0.63
C THR A 12 5.23 -3.27 -1.85
N THR A 13 4.36 -2.84 -2.76
CA THR A 13 4.77 -1.99 -3.88
C THR A 13 3.88 -0.77 -3.92
N LEU A 14 4.41 0.34 -4.43
CA LEU A 14 3.67 1.56 -4.66
C LEU A 14 3.73 1.91 -6.13
N LYS A 15 2.58 2.12 -6.74
CA LYS A 15 2.50 2.55 -8.12
C LYS A 15 1.62 3.78 -8.21
N ILE A 16 2.11 4.82 -8.89
CA ILE A 16 1.31 6.02 -9.14
C ILE A 16 1.18 6.17 -10.65
N SER A 17 -0.06 6.29 -11.11
CA SER A 17 -0.36 6.44 -12.52
C SER A 17 -1.64 7.23 -12.67
N ASP A 18 -1.59 8.33 -13.43
CA ASP A 18 -2.76 9.14 -13.76
C ASP A 18 -3.56 9.59 -12.54
N GLY A 19 -2.87 9.98 -11.49
CA GLY A 19 -3.50 10.47 -10.26
C GLY A 19 -4.00 9.38 -9.32
N VAL A 20 -3.73 8.11 -9.63
CA VAL A 20 -4.13 6.98 -8.80
C VAL A 20 -2.89 6.35 -8.20
N ALA A 21 -2.84 6.29 -6.88
CA ALA A 21 -1.79 5.59 -6.15
C ALA A 21 -2.31 4.22 -5.74
N THR A 22 -1.62 3.17 -6.13
CA THR A 22 -1.96 1.80 -5.77
C THR A 22 -0.88 1.24 -4.88
N VAL A 23 -1.24 0.90 -3.65
CA VAL A 23 -0.37 0.22 -2.70
C VAL A 23 -0.75 -1.26 -2.72
N THR A 24 0.17 -2.10 -3.15
CA THR A 24 -0.08 -3.53 -3.26
C THR A 24 0.68 -4.27 -2.16
N MET A 25 -0.06 -5.00 -1.33
CA MET A 25 0.53 -5.89 -0.35
C MET A 25 0.99 -7.14 -1.10
N ASN A 26 2.27 -7.46 -1.01
CA ASN A 26 2.89 -8.45 -1.86
C ASN A 26 3.53 -9.59 -1.06
N ARG A 27 2.72 -10.25 -0.26
CA ARG A 27 3.10 -11.48 0.44
C ARG A 27 2.01 -12.52 0.26
N PRO A 28 1.72 -12.93 -0.99
CA PRO A 28 0.61 -13.84 -1.27
C PRO A 28 0.78 -15.21 -0.63
N GLU A 29 2.02 -15.63 -0.37
CA GLU A 29 2.31 -16.92 0.26
C GLU A 29 1.78 -17.02 1.69
N ILE A 30 1.55 -15.89 2.34
CA ILE A 30 0.94 -15.85 3.67
C ILE A 30 -0.34 -15.02 3.65
N ARG A 31 -0.98 -14.93 2.49
CA ARG A 31 -2.23 -14.20 2.28
C ARG A 31 -2.16 -12.74 2.71
N ASN A 32 -1.00 -12.13 2.51
CA ASN A 32 -0.77 -10.72 2.84
C ASN A 32 -1.08 -10.39 4.30
N ALA A 33 -0.80 -11.33 5.20
CA ALA A 33 -0.95 -11.07 6.63
C ALA A 33 -0.02 -9.93 7.05
N PHE A 34 -0.56 -9.02 7.85
CA PHE A 34 0.21 -7.87 8.31
C PHE A 34 1.27 -8.28 9.31
N ASP A 35 2.47 -7.77 9.11
CA ASP A 35 3.51 -7.73 10.12
C ASP A 35 3.98 -6.29 10.27
N GLU A 36 4.92 -6.05 11.17
CA GLU A 36 5.39 -4.69 11.44
C GLU A 36 5.97 -4.02 10.19
N ARG A 37 6.66 -4.78 9.36
CA ARG A 37 7.27 -4.21 8.16
C ARG A 37 6.22 -3.80 7.14
N MET A 38 5.24 -4.66 6.88
CA MET A 38 4.18 -4.33 5.93
C MET A 38 3.39 -3.12 6.41
N ILE A 39 3.09 -3.07 7.70
CA ILE A 39 2.38 -1.94 8.30
C ILE A 39 3.17 -0.65 8.08
N ALA A 40 4.46 -0.67 8.35
CA ALA A 40 5.31 0.50 8.17
C ALA A 40 5.39 0.93 6.72
N GLU A 41 5.49 -0.03 5.80
CA GLU A 41 5.56 0.28 4.37
C GLU A 41 4.26 0.89 3.85
N VAL A 42 3.12 0.32 4.24
CA VAL A 42 1.80 0.86 3.86
C VAL A 42 1.65 2.28 4.42
N HIS A 43 1.97 2.46 5.70
CA HIS A 43 1.89 3.77 6.34
C HIS A 43 2.75 4.81 5.61
N ASN A 44 3.99 4.46 5.33
CA ASN A 44 4.91 5.38 4.67
C ASN A 44 4.47 5.71 3.25
N SER A 45 3.93 4.74 2.53
CA SER A 45 3.40 4.96 1.18
C SER A 45 2.21 5.92 1.21
N ILE A 46 1.27 5.69 2.11
CA ILE A 46 0.10 6.57 2.25
C ILE A 46 0.54 7.97 2.64
N LYS A 47 1.48 8.09 3.57
CA LYS A 47 1.99 9.39 4.00
C LYS A 47 2.65 10.13 2.84
N ALA A 48 3.43 9.42 2.04
CA ALA A 48 4.11 10.03 0.90
C ALA A 48 3.12 10.57 -0.13
N VAL A 49 2.09 9.78 -0.47
CA VAL A 49 1.14 10.20 -1.50
C VAL A 49 0.13 11.20 -0.99
N SER A 50 -0.14 11.24 0.31
CA SER A 50 -1.12 12.18 0.86
C SER A 50 -0.67 13.63 0.74
N SER A 51 0.63 13.87 0.61
CA SER A 51 1.16 15.22 0.40
C SER A 51 1.38 15.55 -1.07
N ASP A 52 1.04 14.65 -1.97
CA ASP A 52 1.21 14.85 -3.41
C ASP A 52 -0.12 15.25 -4.03
N ASN A 53 -0.22 16.51 -4.44
CA ASN A 53 -1.46 17.05 -4.99
C ASN A 53 -1.88 16.42 -6.31
N SER A 54 -0.99 15.71 -6.98
CA SER A 54 -1.35 15.01 -8.22
C SER A 54 -2.07 13.69 -7.96
N VAL A 55 -2.03 13.17 -6.73
CA VAL A 55 -2.71 11.94 -6.36
C VAL A 55 -4.10 12.27 -5.82
N ARG A 56 -5.13 11.70 -6.43
CA ARG A 56 -6.52 11.93 -6.06
C ARG A 56 -7.18 10.74 -5.43
N VAL A 57 -6.66 9.54 -5.70
CA VAL A 57 -7.26 8.29 -5.23
C VAL A 57 -6.14 7.38 -4.76
N VAL A 58 -6.36 6.72 -3.62
CA VAL A 58 -5.43 5.70 -3.11
C VAL A 58 -6.17 4.38 -3.07
N ILE A 59 -5.62 3.38 -3.73
CA ILE A 59 -6.14 2.01 -3.72
C ILE A 59 -5.17 1.15 -2.95
N ILE A 60 -5.69 0.37 -2.00
CA ILE A 60 -4.91 -0.64 -1.28
C ILE A 60 -5.42 -2.00 -1.71
N THR A 61 -4.54 -2.83 -2.23
CA THR A 61 -4.91 -4.14 -2.74
C THR A 61 -3.88 -5.18 -2.34
N GLY A 62 -4.20 -6.45 -2.54
CA GLY A 62 -3.31 -7.55 -2.23
C GLY A 62 -2.95 -8.34 -3.47
N ALA A 63 -1.70 -8.74 -3.58
CA ALA A 63 -1.27 -9.66 -4.62
C ALA A 63 -1.80 -11.06 -4.31
N GLY A 64 -2.08 -11.83 -5.35
CA GLY A 64 -2.62 -13.18 -5.20
C GLY A 64 -4.12 -13.18 -5.00
N THR A 65 -4.63 -14.18 -4.28
CA THR A 65 -6.07 -14.43 -4.16
C THR A 65 -6.70 -13.83 -2.92
N ALA A 66 -5.91 -13.27 -2.01
CA ALA A 66 -6.40 -12.70 -0.76
C ALA A 66 -5.96 -11.25 -0.63
N PHE A 67 -6.88 -10.39 -0.18
CA PHE A 67 -6.51 -9.01 0.12
C PHE A 67 -5.58 -8.97 1.34
N SER A 68 -6.06 -9.45 2.48
CA SER A 68 -5.26 -9.59 3.68
C SER A 68 -5.93 -10.63 4.59
N ALA A 69 -5.11 -11.44 5.26
CA ALA A 69 -5.62 -12.49 6.13
C ALA A 69 -5.87 -12.03 7.55
N GLY A 70 -5.38 -10.86 7.95
CA GLY A 70 -5.46 -10.48 9.36
C GLY A 70 -5.37 -9.00 9.62
N ALA A 71 -5.97 -8.19 8.78
CA ALA A 71 -5.97 -6.75 9.00
C ALA A 71 -6.82 -6.41 10.22
N ASP A 72 -6.24 -5.73 11.19
CA ASP A 72 -6.95 -5.23 12.35
C ASP A 72 -7.40 -3.80 12.05
N ILE A 73 -8.68 -3.64 11.80
CA ILE A 73 -9.23 -2.34 11.44
C ILE A 73 -9.09 -1.35 12.59
N SER A 74 -9.22 -1.81 13.82
CA SER A 74 -9.03 -0.93 14.98
C SER A 74 -7.62 -0.35 15.00
N TRP A 75 -6.65 -1.18 14.67
CA TRP A 75 -5.28 -0.74 14.57
C TRP A 75 -5.11 0.31 13.47
N MET A 76 -5.74 0.11 12.33
CA MET A 76 -5.61 1.03 11.19
C MET A 76 -6.20 2.42 11.46
N ARG A 77 -7.07 2.55 12.44
CA ARG A 77 -7.72 3.83 12.76
C ARG A 77 -6.98 4.66 13.79
N ARG A 78 -5.88 4.17 14.31
CA ARG A 78 -5.13 4.90 15.33
C ARG A 78 -4.27 6.00 14.77
#